data_f909c767f159da20c741054941e55a55
#
_entry.id   f909c767f159da20c741054941e55a55
#
_cell.length_a   1.000
_cell.length_b   1.000
_cell.length_c   1.000
_cell.angle_alpha   90.00
_cell.angle_beta   90.00
_cell.angle_gamma   90.00
#
_symmetry.space_group_name_H-M   'P 1'
#
loop_
_entity.id
_entity.type
_entity.pdbx_description
1 polymer ?
#
loop_
_entity_poly.entity_id
_entity_poly.type
_entity_poly.pdbx_seq_one_letter_code
_entity_poly.pdbx_strand_id
1 'polypeptide(L)'
;MTLEQGVGAALVLLFLADIFLTVLYARAGTGLLAPLWTRVIWAALRAGASLFGRRRGPALSFVGPVIVVSLIGFWAFGLTLGAALVIRPELGTTIRPASGDTPTDLVTAMLVAGNSLSIVGGGDYAPHSTATRLLFLVNSLIGASVLSLVLSYLVQVYSGLRERNALALTIDLMTDGTGDAAVMLARLMPGGDSGNATSELGNLIAPLTATKEAHHFYPLLFYFRINDARYAVSRFGFVLLDLVTLIDTVLDQDRYATLIASSPVASLRRGTTLLLETLDAHFPTRGGREGRPEAIWAMRQSIVAAIRTLEESGIAVHHDGVDDYVSRRQAWDALTCRVAPAMGYTMIEIDRRSSAVQSLVKTI
;
A
#
# COMPACT_ATOMS: atom_id res chain seq x y z
N MET A 1 36.53 -0.59 25.87
CA MET A 1 35.12 -0.42 25.48
C MET A 1 34.27 -0.64 26.72
N THR A 2 33.49 0.35 27.12
CA THR A 2 32.57 0.23 28.26
C THR A 2 31.34 -0.58 27.83
N LEU A 3 30.55 -1.09 28.79
CA LEU A 3 29.29 -1.77 28.49
C LEU A 3 28.34 -0.85 27.72
N GLU A 4 28.30 0.43 28.08
CA GLU A 4 27.47 1.45 27.42
C GLU A 4 27.86 1.63 25.94
N GLN A 5 29.15 1.71 25.64
CA GLN A 5 29.64 1.75 24.24
C GLN A 5 29.27 0.50 23.44
N GLY A 6 29.32 -0.68 24.07
CA GLY A 6 28.93 -1.93 23.46
C GLY A 6 27.43 -1.95 23.08
N VAL A 7 26.58 -1.53 24.02
CA VAL A 7 25.12 -1.41 23.77
C VAL A 7 24.83 -0.37 22.68
N GLY A 8 25.51 0.78 22.73
CA GLY A 8 25.35 1.84 21.72
C GLY A 8 25.73 1.37 20.33
N ALA A 9 26.86 0.69 20.16
CA ALA A 9 27.30 0.14 18.90
C ALA A 9 26.31 -0.93 18.36
N ALA A 10 25.83 -1.81 19.24
CA ALA A 10 24.83 -2.81 18.87
C ALA A 10 23.52 -2.16 18.40
N LEU A 11 23.10 -1.07 19.04
CA LEU A 11 21.91 -0.33 18.65
C LEU A 11 22.07 0.35 17.28
N VAL A 12 23.22 0.99 17.02
CA VAL A 12 23.52 1.57 15.69
C VAL A 12 23.46 0.48 14.63
N LEU A 13 24.11 -0.67 14.86
CA LEU A 13 24.09 -1.78 13.90
C LEU A 13 22.69 -2.34 13.68
N LEU A 14 21.86 -2.44 14.71
CA LEU A 14 20.49 -2.88 14.62
C LEU A 14 19.65 -1.94 13.71
N PHE A 15 19.76 -0.62 13.92
CA PHE A 15 19.02 0.35 13.10
C PHE A 15 19.57 0.43 11.68
N LEU A 16 20.88 0.31 11.47
CA LEU A 16 21.45 0.20 10.12
C LEU A 16 20.97 -1.06 9.40
N ALA A 17 20.91 -2.20 10.09
CA ALA A 17 20.36 -3.44 9.53
C ALA A 17 18.88 -3.30 9.18
N ASP A 18 18.07 -2.67 10.04
CA ASP A 18 16.65 -2.42 9.77
C ASP A 18 16.45 -1.51 8.55
N ILE A 19 17.23 -0.42 8.45
CA ILE A 19 17.22 0.46 7.28
C ILE A 19 17.64 -0.30 6.02
N PHE A 20 18.74 -1.05 6.07
CA PHE A 20 19.22 -1.86 4.95
C PHE A 20 18.16 -2.85 4.45
N LEU A 21 17.56 -3.60 5.37
CA LEU A 21 16.53 -4.59 5.04
C LEU A 21 15.24 -3.95 4.51
N THR A 22 14.88 -2.77 5.01
CA THR A 22 13.64 -2.08 4.61
C THR A 22 13.80 -1.35 3.28
N VAL A 23 14.96 -0.72 3.05
CA VAL A 23 15.19 0.20 1.93
C VAL A 23 15.88 -0.49 0.74
N LEU A 24 16.91 -1.29 0.99
CA LEU A 24 17.72 -1.91 -0.06
C LEU A 24 17.31 -3.35 -0.37
N TYR A 25 17.04 -4.15 0.63
CA TYR A 25 16.62 -5.54 0.43
C TYR A 25 15.14 -5.69 0.14
N ALA A 26 14.46 -4.62 -0.15
CA ALA A 26 13.06 -4.42 -0.48
C ALA A 26 12.29 -5.70 -0.86
N ARG A 27 11.87 -6.46 0.15
CA ARG A 27 10.86 -7.54 0.06
C ARG A 27 9.81 -7.29 1.12
N ALA A 28 8.57 -7.62 0.83
CA ALA A 28 7.48 -7.39 1.78
C ALA A 28 7.78 -8.00 3.15
N GLY A 29 7.93 -7.13 4.16
CA GLY A 29 8.06 -7.55 5.56
C GLY A 29 9.46 -7.93 6.05
N THR A 30 10.54 -7.62 5.34
CA THR A 30 11.91 -8.01 5.71
C THR A 30 12.61 -7.11 6.74
N GLY A 31 12.11 -5.89 7.00
CA GLY A 31 12.63 -5.04 8.08
C GLY A 31 12.50 -5.71 9.46
N LEU A 32 13.41 -5.42 10.38
CA LEU A 32 13.40 -5.97 11.73
C LEU A 32 12.41 -5.23 12.65
N LEU A 33 12.47 -3.91 12.63
CA LEU A 33 11.68 -3.01 13.50
C LEU A 33 10.61 -2.24 12.70
N ALA A 34 10.93 -1.84 11.48
CA ALA A 34 10.05 -1.02 10.63
C ALA A 34 8.66 -1.62 10.41
N PRO A 35 8.47 -2.94 10.16
CA PRO A 35 7.13 -3.52 10.01
C PRO A 35 6.30 -3.48 11.30
N LEU A 36 6.94 -3.64 12.47
CA LEU A 36 6.26 -3.53 13.76
C LEU A 36 5.88 -2.07 14.02
N TRP A 37 6.80 -1.13 13.81
CA TRP A 37 6.56 0.30 13.97
C TRP A 37 5.39 0.79 13.13
N THR A 38 5.41 0.49 11.83
CA THR A 38 4.36 0.92 10.90
C THR A 38 2.99 0.34 11.27
N ARG A 39 2.92 -0.94 11.70
CA ARG A 39 1.67 -1.56 12.17
C ARG A 39 1.13 -0.90 13.44
N VAL A 40 1.99 -0.60 14.41
CA VAL A 40 1.60 0.07 15.66
C VAL A 40 1.06 1.47 15.36
N ILE A 41 1.77 2.26 14.56
CA ILE A 41 1.33 3.61 14.18
C ILE A 41 0.01 3.55 13.38
N TRP A 42 -0.11 2.62 12.42
CA TRP A 42 -1.36 2.41 11.70
C TRP A 42 -2.53 2.07 12.61
N ALA A 43 -2.34 1.13 13.54
CA ALA A 43 -3.39 0.75 14.49
C ALA A 43 -3.81 1.92 15.40
N ALA A 44 -2.83 2.69 15.92
CA ALA A 44 -3.09 3.86 16.75
C ALA A 44 -3.84 4.96 15.99
N LEU A 45 -3.39 5.31 14.78
CA LEU A 45 -4.02 6.34 13.96
C LEU A 45 -5.41 5.93 13.47
N ARG A 46 -5.60 4.65 13.14
CA ARG A 46 -6.90 4.09 12.76
C ARG A 46 -7.90 4.12 13.92
N ALA A 47 -7.43 3.78 15.13
CA ALA A 47 -8.23 3.89 16.35
C ALA A 47 -8.58 5.36 16.64
N GLY A 48 -7.63 6.28 16.54
CA GLY A 48 -7.85 7.72 16.68
C GLY A 48 -8.82 8.26 15.62
N ALA A 49 -8.68 7.84 14.36
CA ALA A 49 -9.57 8.27 13.29
C ALA A 49 -11.04 7.84 13.50
N SER A 50 -11.28 6.76 14.25
CA SER A 50 -12.65 6.32 14.58
C SER A 50 -13.40 7.34 15.44
N LEU A 51 -12.70 8.19 16.18
CA LEU A 51 -13.27 9.26 17.01
C LEU A 51 -13.81 10.45 16.19
N PHE A 52 -13.37 10.58 14.93
CA PHE A 52 -13.74 11.71 14.07
C PHE A 52 -15.05 11.51 13.29
N GLY A 53 -15.78 10.41 13.47
CA GLY A 53 -17.08 10.16 12.85
C GLY A 53 -17.08 10.38 11.34
N ARG A 54 -17.86 11.37 10.84
CA ARG A 54 -17.96 11.71 9.40
C ARG A 54 -16.63 12.12 8.75
N ARG A 55 -15.66 12.63 9.53
CA ARG A 55 -14.33 13.06 9.04
C ARG A 55 -13.29 11.92 9.06
N ARG A 56 -13.70 10.70 9.37
CA ARG A 56 -12.81 9.53 9.39
C ARG A 56 -12.07 9.33 8.05
N GLY A 57 -12.76 9.49 6.93
CA GLY A 57 -12.18 9.34 5.58
C GLY A 57 -11.00 10.29 5.34
N PRO A 58 -11.21 11.62 5.41
CA PRO A 58 -10.11 12.59 5.29
C PRO A 58 -8.99 12.36 6.29
N ALA A 59 -9.28 12.05 7.57
CA ALA A 59 -8.27 11.79 8.58
C ALA A 59 -7.37 10.58 8.21
N LEU A 60 -7.94 9.51 7.69
CA LEU A 60 -7.19 8.33 7.25
C LEU A 60 -6.29 8.61 6.02
N SER A 61 -6.57 9.64 5.23
CA SER A 61 -5.72 10.00 4.07
C SER A 61 -4.37 10.59 4.46
N PHE A 62 -4.25 11.16 5.66
CA PHE A 62 -2.98 11.65 6.20
C PHE A 62 -2.12 10.54 6.81
N VAL A 63 -2.68 9.37 7.06
CA VAL A 63 -1.97 8.32 7.81
C VAL A 63 -0.73 7.82 7.06
N GLY A 64 -0.78 7.63 5.75
CA GLY A 64 0.38 7.23 4.95
C GLY A 64 1.59 8.16 5.12
N PRO A 65 1.46 9.47 4.83
CA PRO A 65 2.51 10.45 5.08
C PRO A 65 3.00 10.48 6.52
N VAL A 66 2.10 10.40 7.51
CA VAL A 66 2.48 10.40 8.94
C VAL A 66 3.30 9.16 9.30
N ILE A 67 2.94 7.97 8.78
CA ILE A 67 3.73 6.75 8.98
C ILE A 67 5.14 6.93 8.40
N VAL A 68 5.27 7.50 7.21
CA VAL A 68 6.58 7.76 6.59
C VAL A 68 7.43 8.66 7.46
N VAL A 69 6.90 9.81 7.88
CA VAL A 69 7.63 10.76 8.71
C VAL A 69 8.01 10.14 10.06
N SER A 70 7.07 9.40 10.68
CA SER A 70 7.32 8.73 11.95
C SER A 70 8.40 7.63 11.86
N LEU A 71 8.45 6.90 10.73
CA LEU A 71 9.47 5.87 10.50
C LEU A 71 10.86 6.49 10.32
N ILE A 72 10.96 7.58 9.56
CA ILE A 72 12.22 8.34 9.41
C ILE A 72 12.68 8.87 10.76
N GLY A 73 11.77 9.47 11.54
CA GLY A 73 12.05 9.95 12.89
C GLY A 73 12.50 8.82 13.83
N PHE A 74 11.88 7.64 13.74
CA PHE A 74 12.24 6.46 14.50
C PHE A 74 13.68 6.00 14.19
N TRP A 75 14.06 5.92 12.92
CA TRP A 75 15.42 5.57 12.52
C TRP A 75 16.45 6.64 12.95
N ALA A 76 16.13 7.93 12.73
CA ALA A 76 17.00 9.03 13.14
C ALA A 76 17.22 9.03 14.66
N PHE A 77 16.15 8.86 15.44
CA PHE A 77 16.22 8.78 16.90
C PHE A 77 17.06 7.58 17.36
N GLY A 78 16.83 6.39 16.78
CA GLY A 78 17.56 5.18 17.15
C GLY A 78 19.06 5.25 16.86
N LEU A 79 19.43 5.78 15.68
CA LEU A 79 20.84 6.00 15.32
C LEU A 79 21.50 7.04 16.23
N THR A 80 20.80 8.15 16.51
CA THR A 80 21.31 9.20 17.40
C THR A 80 21.49 8.68 18.83
N LEU A 81 20.52 7.92 19.34
CA LEU A 81 20.61 7.32 20.69
C LEU A 81 21.76 6.30 20.76
N GLY A 82 21.92 5.44 19.77
CA GLY A 82 23.01 4.48 19.71
C GLY A 82 24.38 5.16 19.66
N ALA A 83 24.52 6.16 18.79
CA ALA A 83 25.77 6.97 18.73
C ALA A 83 26.02 7.76 20.02
N ALA A 84 24.97 8.27 20.67
CA ALA A 84 25.07 8.96 21.96
C ALA A 84 25.64 8.06 23.07
N LEU A 85 25.20 6.81 23.16
CA LEU A 85 25.73 5.83 24.11
C LEU A 85 27.21 5.49 23.85
N VAL A 86 27.64 5.53 22.58
CA VAL A 86 29.08 5.37 22.25
C VAL A 86 29.87 6.59 22.64
N ILE A 87 29.36 7.81 22.45
CA ILE A 87 30.02 9.09 22.67
C ILE A 87 30.06 9.46 24.16
N ARG A 88 29.00 9.15 24.91
CA ARG A 88 28.82 9.61 26.29
C ARG A 88 30.02 9.34 27.21
N PRO A 89 30.67 8.16 27.24
CA PRO A 89 31.82 7.91 28.06
C PRO A 89 33.07 8.74 27.70
N GLU A 90 33.12 9.31 26.51
CA GLU A 90 34.22 10.11 25.97
C GLU A 90 34.04 11.63 26.24
N LEU A 91 32.83 12.03 26.68
CA LEU A 91 32.56 13.44 27.02
C LEU A 91 33.37 13.91 28.20
N GLY A 92 33.89 15.11 28.10
CA GLY A 92 34.79 15.73 29.12
C GLY A 92 36.21 15.21 29.09
N THR A 93 36.50 14.15 28.32
CA THR A 93 37.85 13.59 28.16
C THR A 93 38.38 13.84 26.74
N THR A 94 38.01 13.01 25.81
CA THR A 94 38.43 13.07 24.38
C THR A 94 37.47 13.84 23.49
N ILE A 95 36.25 14.11 23.95
CA ILE A 95 35.26 14.96 23.28
C ILE A 95 34.88 16.10 24.21
N ARG A 96 35.25 17.33 23.86
CA ARG A 96 35.04 18.51 24.67
C ARG A 96 34.89 19.77 23.81
N PRO A 97 34.25 20.82 24.36
CA PRO A 97 34.19 22.12 23.70
C PRO A 97 35.56 22.83 23.73
N ALA A 98 35.68 23.87 22.93
CA ALA A 98 36.90 24.72 22.91
C ALA A 98 37.12 25.43 24.26
N SER A 99 36.05 25.73 25.00
CA SER A 99 36.11 26.41 26.32
C SER A 99 34.88 26.00 27.15
N GLY A 100 35.05 25.97 28.48
CA GLY A 100 33.99 25.63 29.44
C GLY A 100 33.95 24.17 29.85
N ASP A 101 33.06 23.87 30.79
CA ASP A 101 32.84 22.52 31.31
C ASP A 101 32.01 21.68 30.32
N THR A 102 32.23 20.36 30.33
CA THR A 102 31.52 19.40 29.49
C THR A 102 30.51 18.61 30.33
N PRO A 103 29.20 18.88 30.22
CA PRO A 103 28.21 18.01 30.83
C PRO A 103 28.29 16.59 30.23
N THR A 104 28.20 15.57 31.08
CA THR A 104 28.27 14.14 30.65
C THR A 104 26.93 13.45 30.69
N ASP A 105 25.84 14.23 30.65
CA ASP A 105 24.48 13.73 30.62
C ASP A 105 24.08 13.20 29.22
N LEU A 106 22.99 12.43 29.19
CA LEU A 106 22.53 11.80 27.96
C LEU A 106 22.06 12.83 26.89
N VAL A 107 21.50 13.96 27.31
CA VAL A 107 21.00 14.99 26.38
C VAL A 107 22.18 15.63 25.64
N THR A 108 23.26 15.97 26.37
CA THR A 108 24.51 16.47 25.77
C THR A 108 25.11 15.41 24.82
N ALA A 109 25.12 14.13 25.21
CA ALA A 109 25.60 13.06 24.35
C ALA A 109 24.74 12.92 23.05
N MET A 110 23.41 13.04 23.15
CA MET A 110 22.52 13.04 21.99
C MET A 110 22.73 14.25 21.06
N LEU A 111 22.98 15.43 21.65
CA LEU A 111 23.31 16.62 20.86
C LEU A 111 24.60 16.42 20.06
N VAL A 112 25.64 15.93 20.70
CA VAL A 112 26.94 15.67 20.05
C VAL A 112 26.82 14.58 19.00
N ALA A 113 26.11 13.49 19.33
CA ALA A 113 25.84 12.40 18.40
C ALA A 113 25.05 12.88 17.16
N GLY A 114 23.96 13.63 17.38
CA GLY A 114 23.16 14.21 16.32
C GLY A 114 23.98 15.14 15.41
N ASN A 115 24.83 15.98 15.99
CA ASN A 115 25.74 16.84 15.22
C ASN A 115 26.76 16.01 14.41
N SER A 116 27.30 14.92 14.99
CA SER A 116 28.26 14.05 14.29
C SER A 116 27.63 13.23 13.16
N LEU A 117 26.34 12.87 13.27
CA LEU A 117 25.56 12.19 12.23
C LEU A 117 25.02 13.16 11.18
N SER A 118 24.88 14.44 11.51
CA SER A 118 24.36 15.45 10.61
C SER A 118 25.35 15.78 9.49
N ILE A 119 24.83 15.98 8.26
CA ILE A 119 25.62 16.47 7.12
C ILE A 119 26.11 17.90 7.36
N VAL A 120 25.35 18.67 8.12
CA VAL A 120 25.70 20.08 8.40
C VAL A 120 26.95 20.16 9.26
N GLY A 121 27.18 19.12 10.09
CA GLY A 121 28.29 19.17 11.06
C GLY A 121 28.10 20.32 12.03
N GLY A 122 29.14 20.62 12.76
CA GLY A 122 29.15 21.77 13.66
C GLY A 122 28.70 21.39 15.07
N GLY A 123 28.86 22.33 15.93
CA GLY A 123 28.66 22.22 17.37
C GLY A 123 29.95 22.57 18.10
N ASP A 124 29.78 22.96 19.35
CA ASP A 124 30.90 23.41 20.18
C ASP A 124 31.86 22.27 20.57
N TYR A 125 31.42 21.00 20.37
CA TYR A 125 32.15 19.82 20.79
C TYR A 125 33.02 19.24 19.69
N ALA A 126 34.32 19.12 19.91
CA ALA A 126 35.29 18.57 18.97
C ALA A 126 35.96 17.30 19.49
N PRO A 127 36.28 16.32 18.61
CA PRO A 127 37.04 15.14 18.95
C PRO A 127 38.54 15.47 19.01
N HIS A 128 39.21 15.11 20.10
CA HIS A 128 40.63 15.40 20.33
C HIS A 128 41.55 14.16 20.25
N SER A 129 41.01 12.94 20.23
CA SER A 129 41.78 11.71 20.02
C SER A 129 41.58 11.18 18.59
N THR A 130 42.55 10.37 18.12
CA THR A 130 42.44 9.69 16.79
C THR A 130 41.19 8.81 16.72
N ALA A 131 40.89 8.08 17.79
CA ALA A 131 39.71 7.21 17.87
C ALA A 131 38.39 7.98 17.73
N THR A 132 38.25 9.10 18.48
CA THR A 132 37.05 9.93 18.43
C THR A 132 36.91 10.70 17.11
N ARG A 133 38.03 11.10 16.47
CA ARG A 133 38.00 11.68 15.12
C ARG A 133 37.50 10.67 14.10
N LEU A 134 37.97 9.41 14.18
CA LEU A 134 37.50 8.33 13.32
C LEU A 134 36.00 8.04 13.57
N LEU A 135 35.55 8.03 14.84
CA LEU A 135 34.15 7.87 15.21
C LEU A 135 33.26 8.96 14.57
N PHE A 136 33.67 10.23 14.64
CA PHE A 136 32.93 11.32 14.01
C PHE A 136 32.87 11.19 12.48
N LEU A 137 34.00 10.78 11.87
CA LEU A 137 34.02 10.51 10.41
C LEU A 137 33.05 9.39 10.04
N VAL A 138 33.07 8.28 10.78
CA VAL A 138 32.16 7.14 10.54
C VAL A 138 30.69 7.57 10.73
N ASN A 139 30.37 8.28 11.80
CA ASN A 139 29.02 8.81 12.05
C ASN A 139 28.55 9.72 10.90
N SER A 140 29.41 10.63 10.41
CA SER A 140 29.10 11.52 9.30
C SER A 140 28.81 10.73 8.01
N LEU A 141 29.61 9.70 7.72
CA LEU A 141 29.37 8.82 6.56
C LEU A 141 28.05 8.03 6.71
N ILE A 142 27.78 7.52 7.91
CA ILE A 142 26.49 6.84 8.22
C ILE A 142 25.33 7.80 7.97
N GLY A 143 25.35 8.99 8.54
CA GLY A 143 24.28 9.96 8.41
C GLY A 143 24.03 10.37 6.96
N ALA A 144 25.09 10.69 6.20
CA ALA A 144 24.99 11.03 4.78
C ALA A 144 24.42 9.87 3.94
N SER A 145 24.89 8.64 4.19
CA SER A 145 24.43 7.44 3.50
C SER A 145 22.95 7.15 3.80
N VAL A 146 22.57 7.18 5.06
CA VAL A 146 21.17 6.94 5.48
C VAL A 146 20.23 7.99 4.88
N LEU A 147 20.60 9.28 4.91
CA LEU A 147 19.78 10.31 4.29
C LEU A 147 19.59 10.08 2.79
N SER A 148 20.65 9.75 2.06
CA SER A 148 20.61 9.44 0.63
C SER A 148 19.70 8.25 0.34
N LEU A 149 19.82 7.18 1.12
CA LEU A 149 18.99 5.97 0.98
C LEU A 149 17.51 6.26 1.25
N VAL A 150 17.21 7.00 2.33
CA VAL A 150 15.84 7.37 2.68
C VAL A 150 15.20 8.25 1.60
N LEU A 151 15.93 9.24 1.06
CA LEU A 151 15.42 10.07 -0.04
C LEU A 151 15.13 9.23 -1.30
N SER A 152 16.06 8.35 -1.68
CA SER A 152 15.84 7.43 -2.80
C SER A 152 14.63 6.53 -2.59
N TYR A 153 14.46 5.99 -1.39
CA TYR A 153 13.30 5.17 -1.03
C TYR A 153 11.98 5.94 -1.12
N LEU A 154 11.94 7.18 -0.65
CA LEU A 154 10.77 8.04 -0.74
C LEU A 154 10.37 8.28 -2.20
N VAL A 155 11.32 8.59 -3.06
CA VAL A 155 11.08 8.78 -4.50
C VAL A 155 10.41 7.55 -5.09
N GLN A 156 10.90 6.34 -4.76
CA GLN A 156 10.33 5.09 -5.26
C GLN A 156 8.91 4.82 -4.71
N VAL A 157 8.68 5.06 -3.42
CA VAL A 157 7.34 4.92 -2.80
C VAL A 157 6.33 5.84 -3.48
N TYR A 158 6.69 7.12 -3.69
CA TYR A 158 5.79 8.07 -4.38
C TYR A 158 5.62 7.76 -5.87
N SER A 159 6.64 7.20 -6.54
CA SER A 159 6.51 6.71 -7.92
C SER A 159 5.50 5.55 -8.00
N GLY A 160 5.62 4.55 -7.11
CA GLY A 160 4.67 3.44 -7.04
C GLY A 160 3.25 3.89 -6.69
N LEU A 161 3.11 4.91 -5.83
CA LEU A 161 1.81 5.53 -5.51
C LEU A 161 1.19 6.18 -6.74
N ARG A 162 1.99 6.90 -7.54
CA ARG A 162 1.54 7.55 -8.77
C ARG A 162 1.09 6.53 -9.82
N GLU A 163 1.86 5.46 -10.02
CA GLU A 163 1.52 4.37 -10.95
C GLU A 163 0.22 3.67 -10.55
N ARG A 164 0.05 3.36 -9.28
CA ARG A 164 -1.20 2.81 -8.73
C ARG A 164 -2.40 3.72 -8.99
N ASN A 165 -2.23 5.01 -8.76
CA ASN A 165 -3.30 5.98 -8.95
C ASN A 165 -3.62 6.18 -10.43
N ALA A 166 -2.63 6.12 -11.31
CA ALA A 166 -2.83 6.18 -12.76
C ALA A 166 -3.66 4.97 -13.23
N LEU A 167 -3.33 3.74 -12.82
CA LEU A 167 -4.11 2.55 -13.12
C LEU A 167 -5.56 2.67 -12.61
N ALA A 168 -5.72 3.09 -11.35
CA ALA A 168 -7.04 3.28 -10.75
C ALA A 168 -7.90 4.28 -11.54
N LEU A 169 -7.31 5.41 -11.95
CA LEU A 169 -7.98 6.43 -12.76
C LEU A 169 -8.32 5.89 -14.17
N THR A 170 -7.40 5.15 -14.80
CA THR A 170 -7.67 4.52 -16.10
C THR A 170 -8.91 3.62 -16.03
N ILE A 171 -9.01 2.78 -15.01
CA ILE A 171 -10.16 1.89 -14.82
C ILE A 171 -11.43 2.69 -14.50
N ASP A 172 -11.35 3.75 -13.69
CA ASP A 172 -12.49 4.63 -13.41
C ASP A 172 -13.02 5.29 -14.70
N LEU A 173 -12.14 5.79 -15.57
CA LEU A 173 -12.49 6.34 -16.88
C LEU A 173 -13.11 5.29 -17.82
N MET A 174 -12.57 4.07 -17.82
CA MET A 174 -13.13 2.97 -18.63
C MET A 174 -14.53 2.56 -18.15
N THR A 175 -14.85 2.75 -16.86
CA THR A 175 -16.20 2.52 -16.30
C THR A 175 -17.09 3.75 -16.37
N ASP A 176 -16.69 4.83 -17.03
CA ASP A 176 -17.40 6.12 -17.07
C ASP A 176 -17.66 6.71 -15.67
N GLY A 177 -16.71 6.51 -14.74
CA GLY A 177 -16.81 6.96 -13.35
C GLY A 177 -17.77 6.16 -12.47
N THR A 178 -18.50 5.19 -13.04
CA THR A 178 -19.46 4.36 -12.29
C THR A 178 -18.78 3.35 -11.37
N GLY A 179 -17.61 2.83 -11.78
CA GLY A 179 -16.95 1.70 -11.13
C GLY A 179 -17.73 0.39 -11.34
N ASP A 180 -18.47 0.27 -12.42
CA ASP A 180 -19.23 -0.92 -12.81
C ASP A 180 -18.53 -1.64 -13.98
N ALA A 181 -18.20 -2.90 -13.76
CA ALA A 181 -17.56 -3.75 -14.77
C ALA A 181 -18.45 -4.01 -16.01
N ALA A 182 -19.78 -4.04 -15.86
CA ALA A 182 -20.68 -4.20 -17.00
C ALA A 182 -20.64 -2.97 -17.91
N VAL A 183 -20.57 -1.75 -17.34
CA VAL A 183 -20.40 -0.51 -18.10
C VAL A 183 -19.03 -0.52 -18.80
N MET A 184 -17.97 -0.97 -18.12
CA MET A 184 -16.66 -1.12 -18.74
C MET A 184 -16.69 -2.07 -19.95
N LEU A 185 -17.31 -3.24 -19.78
CA LEU A 185 -17.42 -4.24 -20.84
C LEU A 185 -18.24 -3.72 -22.03
N ALA A 186 -19.35 -3.03 -21.77
CA ALA A 186 -20.17 -2.39 -22.79
C ALA A 186 -19.39 -1.36 -23.62
N ARG A 187 -18.51 -0.60 -23.00
CA ARG A 187 -17.65 0.39 -23.67
C ARG A 187 -16.49 -0.26 -24.43
N LEU A 188 -15.99 -1.39 -23.97
CA LEU A 188 -14.98 -2.19 -24.67
C LEU A 188 -15.52 -2.90 -25.91
N MET A 189 -16.83 -3.12 -25.95
CA MET A 189 -17.51 -3.89 -27.00
C MET A 189 -18.71 -3.11 -27.59
N PRO A 190 -18.48 -1.94 -28.21
CA PRO A 190 -19.58 -1.12 -28.73
C PRO A 190 -20.39 -1.86 -29.77
N GLY A 191 -21.71 -1.94 -29.55
CA GLY A 191 -22.62 -2.70 -30.43
C GLY A 191 -22.34 -4.22 -30.45
N GLY A 192 -21.65 -4.75 -29.48
CA GLY A 192 -21.24 -6.16 -29.39
C GLY A 192 -20.03 -6.52 -30.26
N ASP A 193 -19.28 -5.54 -30.75
CA ASP A 193 -17.99 -5.78 -31.43
C ASP A 193 -16.85 -5.94 -30.42
N SER A 194 -16.22 -7.12 -30.41
CA SER A 194 -15.09 -7.44 -29.54
C SER A 194 -13.71 -7.19 -30.16
N GLY A 195 -13.63 -6.66 -31.39
CA GLY A 195 -12.39 -6.57 -32.16
C GLY A 195 -11.24 -5.89 -31.42
N ASN A 196 -11.49 -4.81 -30.70
CA ASN A 196 -10.50 -4.07 -29.94
C ASN A 196 -10.41 -4.47 -28.47
N ALA A 197 -11.38 -5.21 -27.93
CA ALA A 197 -11.48 -5.50 -26.49
C ALA A 197 -10.23 -6.22 -25.95
N THR A 198 -9.70 -7.20 -26.69
CA THR A 198 -8.49 -7.95 -26.31
C THR A 198 -7.26 -7.04 -26.19
N SER A 199 -7.10 -6.07 -27.12
CA SER A 199 -6.00 -5.12 -27.09
C SER A 199 -6.11 -4.16 -25.91
N GLU A 200 -7.30 -3.60 -25.69
CA GLU A 200 -7.57 -2.68 -24.58
C GLU A 200 -7.38 -3.35 -23.22
N LEU A 201 -7.82 -4.59 -23.06
CA LEU A 201 -7.56 -5.38 -21.85
C LEU A 201 -6.06 -5.67 -21.70
N GLY A 202 -5.35 -5.93 -22.81
CA GLY A 202 -3.90 -6.12 -22.83
C GLY A 202 -3.14 -4.91 -22.30
N ASN A 203 -3.59 -3.70 -22.60
CA ASN A 203 -3.00 -2.44 -22.15
C ASN A 203 -3.05 -2.26 -20.61
N LEU A 204 -3.92 -2.98 -19.90
CA LEU A 204 -4.02 -2.94 -18.43
C LEU A 204 -3.02 -3.86 -17.73
N ILE A 205 -2.42 -4.83 -18.42
CA ILE A 205 -1.56 -5.85 -17.80
C ILE A 205 -0.28 -5.23 -17.25
N ALA A 206 0.41 -4.41 -18.03
CA ALA A 206 1.67 -3.79 -17.61
C ALA A 206 1.50 -2.88 -16.38
N PRO A 207 0.53 -1.91 -16.34
CA PRO A 207 0.32 -1.09 -15.15
C PRO A 207 -0.20 -1.89 -13.95
N LEU A 208 -0.99 -2.96 -14.14
CA LEU A 208 -1.40 -3.86 -13.06
C LEU A 208 -0.18 -4.60 -12.45
N THR A 209 0.71 -5.11 -13.31
CA THR A 209 1.95 -5.77 -12.89
C THR A 209 2.85 -4.80 -12.15
N ALA A 210 3.06 -3.58 -12.68
CA ALA A 210 3.84 -2.55 -12.01
C ALA A 210 3.27 -2.20 -10.63
N THR A 211 1.94 -2.06 -10.52
CA THR A 211 1.26 -1.81 -9.25
C THR A 211 1.47 -2.96 -8.26
N LYS A 212 1.33 -4.21 -8.68
CA LYS A 212 1.55 -5.39 -7.83
C LYS A 212 2.99 -5.46 -7.35
N GLU A 213 3.96 -5.26 -8.24
CA GLU A 213 5.38 -5.28 -7.88
C GLU A 213 5.73 -4.10 -6.95
N ALA A 214 5.21 -2.89 -7.19
CA ALA A 214 5.42 -1.76 -6.29
C ALA A 214 4.94 -2.08 -4.85
N HIS A 215 3.79 -2.74 -4.68
CA HIS A 215 3.32 -3.17 -3.36
C HIS A 215 4.17 -4.29 -2.74
N HIS A 216 4.81 -5.13 -3.57
CA HIS A 216 5.74 -6.14 -3.09
C HIS A 216 7.04 -5.53 -2.58
N PHE A 217 7.60 -4.56 -3.32
CA PHE A 217 8.86 -3.91 -2.97
C PHE A 217 8.72 -2.83 -1.89
N TYR A 218 7.59 -2.12 -1.87
CA TYR A 218 7.36 -0.97 -0.99
C TYR A 218 6.13 -1.17 -0.10
N PRO A 219 6.23 -1.93 1.00
CA PRO A 219 5.09 -2.21 1.89
C PRO A 219 4.43 -0.96 2.49
N LEU A 220 5.13 0.17 2.53
CA LEU A 220 4.55 1.45 2.94
C LEU A 220 3.34 1.86 2.08
N LEU A 221 3.27 1.43 0.80
CA LEU A 221 2.15 1.71 -0.09
C LEU A 221 0.80 1.19 0.43
N PHE A 222 0.81 0.14 1.26
CA PHE A 222 -0.40 -0.40 1.88
C PHE A 222 -1.11 0.61 2.77
N TYR A 223 -0.38 1.54 3.37
CA TYR A 223 -0.91 2.53 4.30
C TYR A 223 -1.36 3.85 3.65
N PHE A 224 -1.09 4.02 2.35
CA PHE A 224 -1.52 5.19 1.59
C PHE A 224 -2.97 5.04 1.14
N ARG A 225 -3.90 5.50 1.99
CA ARG A 225 -5.31 5.66 1.64
C ARG A 225 -5.55 7.03 1.01
N ILE A 226 -6.34 7.08 -0.07
CA ILE A 226 -6.83 8.31 -0.67
C ILE A 226 -8.31 8.45 -0.30
N ASN A 227 -8.77 9.66 0.02
CA ASN A 227 -10.15 9.89 0.46
C ASN A 227 -11.17 9.52 -0.63
N ASP A 228 -10.83 9.75 -1.90
CA ASP A 228 -11.65 9.36 -3.03
C ASP A 228 -11.50 7.86 -3.31
N ALA A 229 -12.59 7.13 -3.18
CA ALA A 229 -12.62 5.68 -3.34
C ALA A 229 -12.26 5.21 -4.77
N ARG A 230 -12.32 6.08 -5.79
CA ARG A 230 -11.88 5.74 -7.16
C ARG A 230 -10.42 5.27 -7.21
N TYR A 231 -9.57 5.76 -6.31
CA TYR A 231 -8.16 5.40 -6.19
C TYR A 231 -7.91 4.17 -5.30
N ALA A 232 -8.96 3.56 -4.76
CA ALA A 232 -8.81 2.39 -3.89
C ALA A 232 -8.40 1.15 -4.69
N VAL A 233 -7.31 0.49 -4.26
CA VAL A 233 -6.85 -0.77 -4.87
C VAL A 233 -7.94 -1.83 -4.83
N SER A 234 -8.69 -1.90 -3.72
CA SER A 234 -9.83 -2.81 -3.57
C SER A 234 -10.94 -2.53 -4.56
N ARG A 235 -11.18 -1.25 -4.97
CA ARG A 235 -12.21 -0.92 -5.96
C ARG A 235 -11.80 -1.33 -7.37
N PHE A 236 -10.64 -0.92 -7.85
CA PHE A 236 -10.25 -1.32 -9.20
C PHE A 236 -9.96 -2.83 -9.28
N GLY A 237 -9.46 -3.45 -8.22
CA GLY A 237 -9.32 -4.90 -8.15
C GLY A 237 -10.66 -5.61 -8.21
N PHE A 238 -11.69 -5.10 -7.51
CA PHE A 238 -13.06 -5.59 -7.62
C PHE A 238 -13.59 -5.46 -9.07
N VAL A 239 -13.46 -4.29 -9.68
CA VAL A 239 -13.92 -4.05 -11.07
C VAL A 239 -13.26 -5.00 -12.05
N LEU A 240 -11.95 -5.22 -11.95
CA LEU A 240 -11.22 -6.13 -12.83
C LEU A 240 -11.64 -7.60 -12.65
N LEU A 241 -11.81 -8.07 -11.39
CA LEU A 241 -12.26 -9.44 -11.12
C LEU A 241 -13.71 -9.65 -11.56
N ASP A 242 -14.58 -8.66 -11.35
CA ASP A 242 -15.96 -8.71 -11.82
C ASP A 242 -16.03 -8.71 -13.35
N LEU A 243 -15.22 -7.88 -14.02
CA LEU A 243 -15.11 -7.82 -15.49
C LEU A 243 -14.72 -9.18 -16.07
N VAL A 244 -13.65 -9.79 -15.58
CA VAL A 244 -13.23 -11.10 -16.11
C VAL A 244 -14.21 -12.21 -15.76
N THR A 245 -14.94 -12.08 -14.64
CA THR A 245 -16.02 -13.02 -14.29
C THR A 245 -17.21 -12.88 -15.24
N LEU A 246 -17.63 -11.64 -15.60
CA LEU A 246 -18.67 -11.38 -16.58
C LEU A 246 -18.27 -11.93 -17.96
N ILE A 247 -17.04 -11.69 -18.41
CA ILE A 247 -16.53 -12.22 -19.69
C ILE A 247 -16.62 -13.75 -19.74
N ASP A 248 -16.25 -14.42 -18.66
CA ASP A 248 -16.22 -15.88 -18.61
C ASP A 248 -17.59 -16.54 -18.54
N THR A 249 -18.58 -15.88 -17.91
CA THR A 249 -19.82 -16.55 -17.50
C THR A 249 -21.07 -16.01 -18.19
N VAL A 250 -21.03 -14.77 -18.66
CA VAL A 250 -22.22 -14.09 -19.19
C VAL A 250 -22.16 -13.87 -20.69
N LEU A 251 -20.98 -13.67 -21.26
CA LEU A 251 -20.86 -13.51 -22.71
C LEU A 251 -21.24 -14.80 -23.44
N ASP A 252 -21.88 -14.64 -24.64
CA ASP A 252 -22.14 -15.75 -25.54
C ASP A 252 -20.84 -16.48 -25.90
N GLN A 253 -20.76 -17.77 -25.55
CA GLN A 253 -19.52 -18.58 -25.58
C GLN A 253 -19.05 -18.85 -27.01
N ASP A 254 -19.97 -18.96 -27.98
CA ASP A 254 -19.63 -19.21 -29.36
C ASP A 254 -19.19 -17.91 -30.04
N ARG A 255 -19.96 -16.85 -29.85
CA ARG A 255 -19.72 -15.55 -30.50
C ARG A 255 -18.41 -14.88 -30.00
N TYR A 256 -18.11 -14.98 -28.71
CA TYR A 256 -16.98 -14.30 -28.10
C TYR A 256 -15.85 -15.25 -27.63
N ALA A 257 -15.80 -16.48 -28.19
CA ALA A 257 -14.81 -17.50 -27.82
C ALA A 257 -13.37 -16.98 -27.80
N THR A 258 -12.99 -16.17 -28.81
CA THR A 258 -11.64 -15.61 -28.93
C THR A 258 -11.30 -14.64 -27.78
N LEU A 259 -12.24 -13.78 -27.37
CA LEU A 259 -12.05 -12.86 -26.24
C LEU A 259 -11.98 -13.63 -24.94
N ILE A 260 -12.90 -14.57 -24.70
CA ILE A 260 -12.98 -15.38 -23.48
C ILE A 260 -11.68 -16.19 -23.27
N ALA A 261 -11.18 -16.83 -24.33
CA ALA A 261 -9.95 -17.63 -24.30
C ALA A 261 -8.67 -16.79 -24.37
N SER A 262 -8.77 -15.45 -24.41
CA SER A 262 -7.62 -14.60 -24.63
C SER A 262 -6.64 -14.55 -23.44
N SER A 263 -5.34 -14.43 -23.74
CA SER A 263 -4.29 -14.27 -22.75
C SER A 263 -4.50 -13.03 -21.85
N PRO A 264 -4.95 -11.85 -22.33
CA PRO A 264 -5.24 -10.71 -21.47
C PRO A 264 -6.28 -10.98 -20.39
N VAL A 265 -7.40 -11.66 -20.70
CA VAL A 265 -8.41 -12.02 -19.70
C VAL A 265 -7.83 -12.91 -18.60
N ALA A 266 -7.09 -13.95 -19.00
CA ALA A 266 -6.43 -14.84 -18.04
C ALA A 266 -5.38 -14.10 -17.18
N SER A 267 -4.59 -13.21 -17.79
CA SER A 267 -3.56 -12.41 -17.12
C SER A 267 -4.15 -11.41 -16.13
N LEU A 268 -5.22 -10.71 -16.51
CA LEU A 268 -5.91 -9.77 -15.61
C LEU A 268 -6.50 -10.49 -14.40
N ARG A 269 -7.14 -11.66 -14.62
CA ARG A 269 -7.64 -12.49 -13.51
C ARG A 269 -6.52 -12.83 -12.54
N ARG A 270 -5.45 -13.44 -13.04
CA ARG A 270 -4.33 -13.89 -12.20
C ARG A 270 -3.61 -12.73 -11.53
N GLY A 271 -3.30 -11.66 -12.29
CA GLY A 271 -2.60 -10.48 -11.78
C GLY A 271 -3.38 -9.75 -10.69
N THR A 272 -4.69 -9.58 -10.86
CA THR A 272 -5.56 -8.94 -9.87
C THR A 272 -5.71 -9.80 -8.62
N THR A 273 -5.86 -11.12 -8.76
CA THR A 273 -5.90 -12.04 -7.62
C THR A 273 -4.61 -11.96 -6.82
N LEU A 274 -3.44 -12.04 -7.47
CA LEU A 274 -2.13 -11.91 -6.81
C LEU A 274 -1.96 -10.56 -6.08
N LEU A 275 -2.45 -9.46 -6.65
CA LEU A 275 -2.42 -8.16 -6.00
C LEU A 275 -3.27 -8.15 -4.73
N LEU A 276 -4.50 -8.63 -4.79
CA LEU A 276 -5.39 -8.69 -3.62
C LEU A 276 -4.90 -9.68 -2.55
N GLU A 277 -4.35 -10.82 -2.94
CA GLU A 277 -3.71 -11.78 -2.03
C GLU A 277 -2.51 -11.15 -1.30
N THR A 278 -1.71 -10.35 -2.01
CA THR A 278 -0.59 -9.60 -1.40
C THR A 278 -1.08 -8.61 -0.35
N LEU A 279 -2.20 -7.92 -0.62
CA LEU A 279 -2.83 -7.00 0.34
C LEU A 279 -3.42 -7.73 1.54
N ASP A 280 -4.13 -8.85 1.32
CA ASP A 280 -4.73 -9.66 2.39
C ASP A 280 -3.67 -10.24 3.33
N ALA A 281 -2.56 -10.74 2.78
CA ALA A 281 -1.43 -11.25 3.56
C ALA A 281 -0.79 -10.16 4.44
N HIS A 282 -0.77 -8.90 3.97
CA HIS A 282 -0.22 -7.78 4.74
C HIS A 282 -1.14 -7.35 5.90
N PHE A 283 -2.46 -7.43 5.70
CA PHE A 283 -3.47 -7.07 6.69
C PHE A 283 -4.30 -8.31 7.09
N PRO A 284 -3.76 -9.24 7.88
CA PRO A 284 -4.51 -10.43 8.27
C PRO A 284 -5.71 -10.04 9.14
N THR A 285 -6.87 -9.90 8.50
CA THR A 285 -8.14 -9.63 9.18
C THR A 285 -8.92 -10.92 9.35
N ARG A 286 -9.33 -11.22 10.60
CA ARG A 286 -10.23 -12.33 10.89
C ARG A 286 -11.66 -11.91 10.56
N GLY A 287 -12.30 -12.60 9.63
CA GLY A 287 -13.73 -12.50 9.36
C GLY A 287 -14.08 -11.91 7.99
N GLY A 288 -14.39 -12.79 7.03
CA GLY A 288 -15.10 -12.48 5.81
C GLY A 288 -16.61 -12.71 5.95
N ARG A 289 -17.40 -12.06 5.09
CA ARG A 289 -18.84 -12.33 4.95
C ARG A 289 -19.09 -13.58 4.09
N GLU A 290 -18.43 -14.70 4.39
CA GLU A 290 -18.56 -15.90 3.58
C GLU A 290 -19.98 -16.46 3.68
N GLY A 291 -20.61 -16.69 2.52
CA GLY A 291 -21.79 -17.54 2.39
C GLY A 291 -23.10 -17.03 3.02
N ARG A 292 -23.22 -15.75 3.35
CA ARG A 292 -24.50 -15.25 3.88
C ARG A 292 -25.57 -15.21 2.78
N PRO A 293 -26.79 -15.72 3.03
CA PRO A 293 -27.88 -15.71 2.05
C PRO A 293 -28.17 -14.34 1.43
N GLU A 294 -28.07 -13.28 2.25
CA GLU A 294 -28.24 -11.88 1.82
C GLU A 294 -27.17 -11.45 0.79
N ALA A 295 -25.92 -11.93 0.95
CA ALA A 295 -24.84 -11.64 0.02
C ALA A 295 -25.07 -12.35 -1.33
N ILE A 296 -25.51 -13.61 -1.30
CA ILE A 296 -25.84 -14.38 -2.50
C ILE A 296 -26.99 -13.72 -3.26
N TRP A 297 -28.03 -13.30 -2.56
CA TRP A 297 -29.15 -12.57 -3.17
C TRP A 297 -28.67 -11.27 -3.85
N ALA A 298 -27.84 -10.49 -3.17
CA ALA A 298 -27.28 -9.25 -3.73
C ALA A 298 -26.41 -9.51 -4.97
N MET A 299 -25.63 -10.59 -5.00
CA MET A 299 -24.85 -11.00 -6.17
C MET A 299 -25.77 -11.37 -7.33
N ARG A 300 -26.88 -12.11 -7.10
CA ARG A 300 -27.86 -12.43 -8.13
C ARG A 300 -28.54 -11.19 -8.70
N GLN A 301 -28.92 -10.23 -7.85
CA GLN A 301 -29.49 -8.96 -8.35
C GLN A 301 -28.45 -8.15 -9.13
N SER A 302 -27.21 -8.14 -8.68
CA SER A 302 -26.10 -7.47 -9.35
C SER A 302 -25.84 -8.03 -10.76
N ILE A 303 -25.87 -9.37 -10.93
CA ILE A 303 -25.66 -9.97 -12.26
C ILE A 303 -26.83 -9.72 -13.20
N VAL A 304 -28.06 -9.74 -12.71
CA VAL A 304 -29.25 -9.40 -13.53
C VAL A 304 -29.15 -7.97 -14.05
N ALA A 305 -28.71 -7.02 -13.20
CA ALA A 305 -28.48 -5.66 -13.64
C ALA A 305 -27.33 -5.55 -14.67
N ALA A 306 -26.26 -6.34 -14.52
CA ALA A 306 -25.17 -6.38 -15.47
C ALA A 306 -25.60 -6.92 -16.83
N ILE A 307 -26.35 -8.03 -16.86
CA ILE A 307 -26.89 -8.63 -18.09
C ILE A 307 -27.71 -7.58 -18.85
N ARG A 308 -28.61 -6.89 -18.17
CA ARG A 308 -29.42 -5.84 -18.77
C ARG A 308 -28.56 -4.73 -19.41
N THR A 309 -27.53 -4.25 -18.71
CA THR A 309 -26.61 -3.23 -19.24
C THR A 309 -25.91 -3.72 -20.53
N LEU A 310 -25.50 -4.98 -20.57
CA LEU A 310 -24.84 -5.58 -21.72
C LEU A 310 -25.80 -5.75 -22.92
N GLU A 311 -27.04 -6.22 -22.69
CA GLU A 311 -28.07 -6.36 -23.71
C GLU A 311 -28.47 -5.00 -24.30
N GLU A 312 -28.68 -3.99 -23.46
CA GLU A 312 -28.95 -2.61 -23.89
C GLU A 312 -27.83 -2.04 -24.77
N SER A 313 -26.61 -2.56 -24.61
CA SER A 313 -25.41 -2.18 -25.40
C SER A 313 -25.21 -3.06 -26.64
N GLY A 314 -26.15 -3.99 -26.94
CA GLY A 314 -26.11 -4.88 -28.11
C GLY A 314 -25.12 -6.05 -27.98
N ILE A 315 -24.70 -6.39 -26.79
CA ILE A 315 -23.81 -7.51 -26.51
C ILE A 315 -24.63 -8.79 -26.33
N ALA A 316 -24.29 -9.84 -27.04
CA ALA A 316 -24.93 -11.15 -26.90
C ALA A 316 -24.55 -11.79 -25.58
N VAL A 317 -25.53 -12.18 -24.78
CA VAL A 317 -25.35 -12.73 -23.45
C VAL A 317 -25.93 -14.13 -23.31
N HIS A 318 -25.38 -14.92 -22.40
CA HIS A 318 -25.85 -16.24 -22.03
C HIS A 318 -26.52 -16.17 -20.65
N HIS A 319 -27.84 -16.37 -20.60
CA HIS A 319 -28.61 -16.20 -19.36
C HIS A 319 -28.41 -17.32 -18.34
N ASP A 320 -28.02 -18.52 -18.75
CA ASP A 320 -27.79 -19.66 -17.87
C ASP A 320 -26.49 -19.51 -17.06
N GLY A 321 -25.65 -18.49 -17.36
CA GLY A 321 -24.41 -18.21 -16.67
C GLY A 321 -24.54 -17.59 -15.26
N VAL A 322 -25.75 -17.28 -14.79
CA VAL A 322 -25.99 -16.60 -13.50
C VAL A 322 -25.45 -17.38 -12.31
N ASP A 323 -25.67 -18.70 -12.27
CA ASP A 323 -25.18 -19.53 -11.15
C ASP A 323 -23.66 -19.71 -11.18
N ASP A 324 -23.06 -19.84 -12.35
CA ASP A 324 -21.60 -19.89 -12.52
C ASP A 324 -20.95 -18.56 -12.11
N TYR A 325 -21.55 -17.44 -12.51
CA TYR A 325 -21.10 -16.12 -12.06
C TYR A 325 -21.10 -16.00 -10.52
N VAL A 326 -22.21 -16.36 -9.87
CA VAL A 326 -22.32 -16.30 -8.41
C VAL A 326 -21.28 -17.17 -7.75
N SER A 327 -21.07 -18.39 -8.23
CA SER A 327 -20.07 -19.33 -7.73
C SER A 327 -18.65 -18.76 -7.87
N ARG A 328 -18.28 -18.27 -9.06
CA ARG A 328 -16.95 -17.69 -9.30
C ARG A 328 -16.75 -16.40 -8.52
N ARG A 329 -17.78 -15.56 -8.41
CA ARG A 329 -17.71 -14.34 -7.61
C ARG A 329 -17.49 -14.64 -6.14
N GLN A 330 -18.16 -15.62 -5.56
CA GLN A 330 -17.95 -16.03 -4.17
C GLN A 330 -16.49 -16.41 -3.89
N ALA A 331 -15.80 -17.04 -4.83
CA ALA A 331 -14.41 -17.46 -4.66
C ALA A 331 -13.44 -16.30 -4.42
N TRP A 332 -13.69 -15.12 -4.98
CA TRP A 332 -12.82 -13.96 -4.84
C TRP A 332 -13.43 -12.80 -4.02
N ASP A 333 -14.74 -12.72 -3.87
CA ASP A 333 -15.43 -11.64 -3.12
C ASP A 333 -15.02 -11.61 -1.65
N ALA A 334 -14.80 -12.78 -1.04
CA ALA A 334 -14.30 -12.90 0.32
C ALA A 334 -12.97 -12.17 0.52
N LEU A 335 -12.07 -12.23 -0.46
CA LEU A 335 -10.78 -11.53 -0.46
C LEU A 335 -10.97 -10.01 -0.47
N THR A 336 -11.84 -9.50 -1.35
CA THR A 336 -12.15 -8.08 -1.41
C THR A 336 -12.83 -7.58 -0.14
N CYS A 337 -13.74 -8.37 0.43
CA CYS A 337 -14.42 -8.08 1.70
C CYS A 337 -13.48 -8.01 2.91
N ARG A 338 -12.31 -8.64 2.88
CA ARG A 338 -11.26 -8.50 3.89
C ARG A 338 -10.37 -7.28 3.62
N VAL A 339 -9.92 -7.13 2.38
CA VAL A 339 -8.97 -6.08 1.99
C VAL A 339 -9.57 -4.67 2.10
N ALA A 340 -10.79 -4.45 1.60
CA ALA A 340 -11.38 -3.11 1.57
C ALA A 340 -11.54 -2.48 2.96
N PRO A 341 -12.13 -3.15 3.98
CA PRO A 341 -12.21 -2.60 5.33
C PRO A 341 -10.84 -2.46 6.01
N ALA A 342 -9.88 -3.35 5.71
CA ALA A 342 -8.52 -3.25 6.24
C ALA A 342 -7.83 -1.95 5.79
N MET A 343 -8.08 -1.53 4.55
CA MET A 343 -7.61 -0.27 3.98
C MET A 343 -8.49 0.94 4.33
N GLY A 344 -9.57 0.75 5.10
CA GLY A 344 -10.46 1.82 5.57
C GLY A 344 -11.53 2.24 4.57
N TYR A 345 -11.89 1.39 3.59
CA TYR A 345 -13.02 1.59 2.67
C TYR A 345 -14.21 0.71 3.07
N THR A 346 -15.42 1.14 2.69
CA THR A 346 -16.65 0.35 2.85
C THR A 346 -16.94 -0.44 1.57
N MET A 347 -17.66 -1.56 1.69
CA MET A 347 -18.06 -2.32 0.49
C MET A 347 -19.04 -1.54 -0.40
N ILE A 348 -19.77 -0.57 0.13
CA ILE A 348 -20.63 0.34 -0.64
C ILE A 348 -19.79 1.22 -1.60
N GLU A 349 -18.59 1.63 -1.16
CA GLU A 349 -17.66 2.40 -2.01
C GLU A 349 -16.98 1.53 -3.07
N ILE A 350 -16.91 0.23 -2.87
CA ILE A 350 -16.20 -0.73 -3.72
C ILE A 350 -17.16 -1.36 -4.75
N ASP A 351 -18.20 -2.04 -4.29
CA ASP A 351 -19.25 -2.66 -5.14
C ASP A 351 -20.40 -1.66 -5.37
N ARG A 352 -20.23 -0.82 -6.37
CA ARG A 352 -21.18 0.25 -6.69
C ARG A 352 -22.47 -0.29 -7.29
N ARG A 353 -22.40 -1.35 -8.13
CA ARG A 353 -23.58 -1.94 -8.76
C ARG A 353 -24.52 -2.58 -7.74
N SER A 354 -24.00 -3.43 -6.85
CA SER A 354 -24.84 -4.02 -5.80
C SER A 354 -25.41 -2.96 -4.85
N SER A 355 -24.68 -1.88 -4.59
CA SER A 355 -25.13 -0.78 -3.74
C SER A 355 -26.26 0.02 -4.39
N ALA A 356 -26.21 0.26 -5.69
CA ALA A 356 -27.27 0.93 -6.45
C ALA A 356 -28.56 0.10 -6.43
N VAL A 357 -28.46 -1.20 -6.67
CA VAL A 357 -29.61 -2.14 -6.64
C VAL A 357 -30.26 -2.16 -5.25
N GLN A 358 -29.45 -2.24 -4.19
CA GLN A 358 -29.98 -2.22 -2.80
C GLN A 358 -30.67 -0.91 -2.43
N SER A 359 -30.23 0.22 -2.97
CA SER A 359 -30.88 1.52 -2.71
C SER A 359 -32.26 1.60 -3.36
N LEU A 360 -32.44 1.05 -4.57
CA LEU A 360 -33.72 0.98 -5.26
C LEU A 360 -34.73 0.12 -4.52
N VAL A 361 -34.31 -1.04 -4.01
CA VAL A 361 -35.19 -1.96 -3.26
C VAL A 361 -35.68 -1.38 -1.93
N LYS A 362 -34.90 -0.49 -1.28
CA LYS A 362 -35.30 0.18 -0.03
C LYS A 362 -36.27 1.34 -0.25
N THR A 363 -36.44 1.79 -1.47
CA THR A 363 -37.28 2.95 -1.82
C THR A 363 -38.67 2.52 -2.33
N ILE A 364 -38.86 1.22 -2.61
CA ILE A 364 -40.11 0.56 -2.93
C ILE A 364 -40.68 -0.08 -1.67
#